data_473f3a562af24cf0f73b52bb97d567fc
#
_entry.id   473f3a562af24cf0f73b52bb97d567fc
#
_cell.length_a   1.000
_cell.length_b   1.000
_cell.length_c   1.000
_cell.angle_alpha   90.00
_cell.angle_beta   90.00
_cell.angle_gamma   90.00
#
_symmetry.space_group_name_H-M   'P 1'
#
loop_
_entity.id
_entity.type
_entity.pdbx_description
1 polymer ?
#
loop_
_entity_poly.entity_id
_entity_poly.type
_entity_poly.pdbx_seq_one_letter_code
_entity_poly.pdbx_strand_id
1 'polypeptide(L)'
;HVEQAEMLLDYVLSVRRMENERDHPKEFVPGSFRLGIAGPPGAGKSTFCEALGCLLTKQGHRVAVLAIDPSSTLSGGSLLGDKTRMLNLSYDPNAFVRPSPSNCSLGGVAEHTSDLVMLCEAAGYDIVIVETVGLGQSEVMIDDMVDMVMLLMPPAMGDELQGVKKGIMEHADIIVINKADGPLAAIAARSEAENRRAVQLQRPKAPFWKCQVTRCSALQKKRIQDVWDICAQFNKEALACGSLEQRRINQNSTAMWSQLISQVAASCKRNSAVIDLAKTLDTVMKNGGMTHRRAGRELMDAFVKDEYARLNAK
;
A
#
# COMPACT_ATOMS: atom_id res chain seq x y z
N HIS A 1 15.39 13.32 -14.50
CA HIS A 1 15.39 12.08 -13.67
C HIS A 1 13.99 11.44 -13.59
N VAL A 2 12.89 12.20 -13.54
CA VAL A 2 11.51 11.66 -13.51
C VAL A 2 11.19 11.00 -14.85
N GLU A 3 11.38 11.69 -15.98
CA GLU A 3 11.18 11.14 -17.32
C GLU A 3 11.99 9.86 -17.59
N GLN A 4 13.20 9.80 -17.07
CA GLN A 4 14.04 8.59 -17.20
C GLN A 4 13.50 7.41 -16.37
N ALA A 5 12.90 7.68 -15.21
CA ALA A 5 12.25 6.66 -14.40
C ALA A 5 10.96 6.16 -15.08
N GLU A 6 10.15 7.06 -15.63
CA GLU A 6 8.95 6.72 -16.41
C GLU A 6 9.31 5.86 -17.63
N MET A 7 10.29 6.28 -18.43
CA MET A 7 10.77 5.49 -19.57
C MET A 7 11.27 4.09 -19.17
N LEU A 8 11.94 3.96 -18.02
CA LEU A 8 12.40 2.66 -17.52
C LEU A 8 11.20 1.78 -17.11
N LEU A 9 10.22 2.34 -16.43
CA LEU A 9 9.01 1.62 -16.04
C LEU A 9 8.21 1.15 -17.25
N ASP A 10 8.01 2.02 -18.24
CA ASP A 10 7.34 1.69 -19.50
C ASP A 10 8.08 0.60 -20.28
N TYR A 11 9.41 0.67 -20.33
CA TYR A 11 10.24 -0.38 -20.96
C TYR A 11 10.06 -1.72 -20.23
N VAL A 12 10.15 -1.72 -18.90
CA VAL A 12 9.98 -2.92 -18.08
C VAL A 12 8.59 -3.55 -18.28
N LEU A 13 7.53 -2.74 -18.31
CA LEU A 13 6.17 -3.21 -18.57
C LEU A 13 6.04 -3.78 -19.99
N SER A 14 6.67 -3.15 -20.99
CA SER A 14 6.64 -3.64 -22.37
C SER A 14 7.33 -4.98 -22.55
N VAL A 15 8.52 -5.17 -21.95
CA VAL A 15 9.25 -6.43 -21.98
C VAL A 15 8.43 -7.54 -21.33
N ARG A 16 7.86 -7.26 -20.15
CA ARG A 16 7.05 -8.22 -19.42
C ARG A 16 5.77 -8.62 -20.17
N ARG A 17 5.13 -7.64 -20.83
CA ARG A 17 3.99 -7.91 -21.69
C ARG A 17 4.36 -8.84 -22.83
N MET A 18 5.49 -8.61 -23.51
CA MET A 18 5.98 -9.46 -24.61
C MET A 18 6.30 -10.89 -24.13
N GLU A 19 6.88 -11.04 -22.93
CA GLU A 19 7.17 -12.35 -22.34
C GLU A 19 5.88 -13.09 -22.02
N ASN A 20 4.90 -12.44 -21.37
CA ASN A 20 3.59 -13.04 -21.06
C ASN A 20 2.80 -13.42 -22.32
N GLU A 21 2.80 -12.56 -23.35
CA GLU A 21 2.11 -12.83 -24.63
C GLU A 21 2.75 -13.99 -25.37
N ARG A 22 4.07 -14.20 -25.24
CA ARG A 22 4.79 -15.32 -25.85
C ARG A 22 4.48 -16.64 -25.15
N ASP A 23 4.51 -16.65 -23.82
CA ASP A 23 4.42 -17.87 -23.03
C ASP A 23 2.98 -18.23 -22.65
N HIS A 24 2.08 -17.23 -22.54
CA HIS A 24 0.66 -17.39 -22.17
C HIS A 24 -0.26 -16.43 -22.95
N PRO A 25 -0.48 -16.63 -24.23
CA PRO A 25 -1.13 -15.64 -25.13
C PRO A 25 -2.60 -15.32 -24.84
N LYS A 26 -3.24 -15.94 -23.85
CA LYS A 26 -4.67 -15.76 -23.51
C LYS A 26 -4.96 -15.69 -22.02
N GLU A 27 -3.96 -15.77 -21.14
CA GLU A 27 -4.14 -15.80 -19.70
C GLU A 27 -3.45 -14.61 -19.03
N PHE A 28 -4.16 -13.99 -18.07
CA PHE A 28 -3.57 -13.02 -17.19
C PHE A 28 -2.62 -13.74 -16.22
N VAL A 29 -1.32 -13.48 -16.35
CA VAL A 29 -0.29 -13.98 -15.42
C VAL A 29 0.19 -12.81 -14.58
N PRO A 30 -0.17 -12.74 -13.28
CA PRO A 30 0.38 -11.74 -12.39
C PRO A 30 1.86 -12.00 -12.20
N GLY A 31 2.68 -10.94 -12.25
CA GLY A 31 4.11 -11.12 -12.04
C GLY A 31 4.50 -11.43 -10.62
N SER A 32 3.64 -11.09 -9.65
CA SER A 32 3.82 -11.37 -8.23
C SER A 32 2.48 -11.46 -7.54
N PHE A 33 2.49 -11.98 -6.30
CA PHE A 33 1.38 -11.79 -5.36
C PHE A 33 1.72 -10.61 -4.44
N ARG A 34 0.85 -9.60 -4.40
CA ARG A 34 1.01 -8.38 -3.62
C ARG A 34 0.21 -8.49 -2.33
N LEU A 35 0.90 -8.58 -1.20
CA LEU A 35 0.29 -8.69 0.13
C LEU A 35 0.48 -7.40 0.92
N GLY A 36 -0.61 -6.71 1.25
CA GLY A 36 -0.61 -5.56 2.13
C GLY A 36 -0.74 -5.97 3.60
N ILE A 37 0.12 -5.45 4.47
CA ILE A 37 0.05 -5.69 5.92
C ILE A 37 -0.22 -4.38 6.62
N ALA A 38 -1.46 -4.26 7.14
CA ALA A 38 -1.93 -3.13 7.92
C ALA A 38 -2.15 -3.54 9.38
N GLY A 39 -2.25 -2.57 10.27
CA GLY A 39 -2.56 -2.82 11.68
C GLY A 39 -1.98 -1.79 12.62
N PRO A 40 -2.44 -1.71 13.89
CA PRO A 40 -2.02 -0.70 14.84
C PRO A 40 -0.52 -0.75 15.14
N PRO A 41 0.05 0.37 15.62
CA PRO A 41 1.38 0.37 16.18
C PRO A 41 1.50 -0.70 17.27
N GLY A 42 2.63 -1.39 17.31
CA GLY A 42 2.85 -2.45 18.29
C GLY A 42 2.16 -3.78 18.00
N ALA A 43 1.40 -3.95 16.91
CA ALA A 43 0.83 -5.26 16.51
C ALA A 43 1.90 -6.31 16.14
N GLY A 44 3.12 -5.87 15.84
CA GLY A 44 4.22 -6.75 15.47
C GLY A 44 4.32 -7.01 13.97
N LYS A 45 3.94 -6.02 13.14
CA LYS A 45 3.96 -6.12 11.67
C LYS A 45 5.35 -6.46 11.13
N SER A 46 6.37 -5.69 11.47
CA SER A 46 7.74 -5.94 11.00
C SER A 46 8.29 -7.30 11.46
N THR A 47 7.95 -7.75 12.71
CA THR A 47 8.30 -9.10 13.18
C THR A 47 7.57 -10.18 12.38
N PHE A 48 6.33 -9.92 11.98
CA PHE A 48 5.56 -10.82 11.14
C PHE A 48 6.12 -10.88 9.72
N CYS A 49 6.46 -9.72 9.12
CA CYS A 49 7.12 -9.64 7.80
C CYS A 49 8.43 -10.45 7.80
N GLU A 50 9.25 -10.31 8.83
CA GLU A 50 10.48 -11.10 9.02
C GLU A 50 10.18 -12.61 9.08
N ALA A 51 9.23 -13.01 9.92
CA ALA A 51 8.88 -14.42 10.09
C ALA A 51 8.30 -15.05 8.83
N LEU A 52 7.39 -14.33 8.14
CA LEU A 52 6.77 -14.77 6.89
C LEU A 52 7.80 -14.77 5.76
N GLY A 53 8.56 -13.69 5.58
CA GLY A 53 9.56 -13.58 4.54
C GLY A 53 10.61 -14.68 4.63
N CYS A 54 11.17 -14.94 5.82
CA CYS A 54 12.10 -16.04 6.04
C CYS A 54 11.48 -17.44 5.83
N LEU A 55 10.19 -17.61 6.03
CA LEU A 55 9.49 -18.85 5.70
C LEU A 55 9.42 -19.03 4.17
N LEU A 56 9.03 -17.97 3.47
CA LEU A 56 8.83 -17.98 2.02
C LEU A 56 10.14 -18.14 1.25
N THR A 57 11.21 -17.45 1.66
CA THR A 57 12.53 -17.62 1.03
C THR A 57 13.06 -19.05 1.18
N LYS A 58 12.82 -19.71 2.33
CA LYS A 58 13.14 -21.13 2.52
C LYS A 58 12.32 -22.07 1.63
N GLN A 59 11.15 -21.66 1.19
CA GLN A 59 10.32 -22.40 0.24
C GLN A 59 10.70 -22.14 -1.22
N GLY A 60 11.72 -21.28 -1.45
CA GLY A 60 12.25 -20.97 -2.78
C GLY A 60 11.65 -19.72 -3.41
N HIS A 61 10.80 -18.99 -2.68
CA HIS A 61 10.25 -17.73 -3.17
C HIS A 61 11.26 -16.59 -3.11
N ARG A 62 11.11 -15.63 -4.03
CA ARG A 62 11.79 -14.34 -3.98
C ARG A 62 10.85 -13.29 -3.41
N VAL A 63 11.22 -12.72 -2.27
CA VAL A 63 10.33 -11.87 -1.47
C VAL A 63 10.84 -10.43 -1.41
N ALA A 64 10.02 -9.46 -1.82
CA ALA A 64 10.29 -8.05 -1.57
C ALA A 64 9.42 -7.55 -0.42
N VAL A 65 10.00 -6.77 0.51
CA VAL A 65 9.29 -6.09 1.60
C VAL A 65 9.49 -4.58 1.47
N LEU A 66 8.40 -3.86 1.24
CA LEU A 66 8.34 -2.41 1.15
C LEU A 66 7.66 -1.86 2.41
N ALA A 67 8.44 -1.31 3.33
CA ALA A 67 7.92 -0.71 4.56
C ALA A 67 7.65 0.78 4.34
N ILE A 68 6.39 1.19 4.43
CA ILE A 68 5.96 2.59 4.27
C ILE A 68 6.06 3.28 5.63
N ASP A 69 6.98 4.23 5.79
CA ASP A 69 7.14 5.01 7.03
C ASP A 69 6.77 6.49 6.81
N PRO A 70 5.64 6.97 7.38
CA PRO A 70 5.24 8.38 7.30
C PRO A 70 6.13 9.32 8.14
N SER A 71 6.94 8.81 9.06
CA SER A 71 7.70 9.64 10.01
C SER A 71 9.03 10.18 9.46
N SER A 72 9.47 9.76 8.27
CA SER A 72 10.80 10.08 7.72
C SER A 72 10.93 11.46 7.07
N THR A 73 9.86 12.27 7.00
CA THR A 73 9.86 13.53 6.27
C THR A 73 10.67 14.65 6.90
N LEU A 74 10.99 14.57 8.20
CA LEU A 74 11.73 15.63 8.92
C LEU A 74 13.18 15.30 9.23
N SER A 75 13.57 14.04 9.25
CA SER A 75 14.93 13.67 9.75
C SER A 75 15.80 12.89 8.78
N GLY A 76 15.29 12.41 7.66
CA GLY A 76 16.03 11.47 6.77
C GLY A 76 16.48 10.18 7.49
N GLY A 77 16.02 9.97 8.73
CA GLY A 77 16.61 9.04 9.70
C GLY A 77 15.96 7.67 9.83
N SER A 78 14.83 7.39 9.17
CA SER A 78 14.17 6.08 9.26
C SER A 78 14.90 4.96 8.52
N LEU A 79 15.88 5.27 7.72
CA LEU A 79 16.62 4.29 6.89
C LEU A 79 17.29 3.15 7.69
N LEU A 80 17.55 3.34 8.98
CA LEU A 80 18.21 2.34 9.83
C LEU A 80 17.23 1.53 10.70
N GLY A 81 16.06 2.08 11.05
CA GLY A 81 15.13 1.46 12.01
C GLY A 81 14.49 0.18 11.51
N ASP A 82 14.11 0.11 10.24
CA ASP A 82 13.39 -1.06 9.69
C ASP A 82 14.34 -2.19 9.27
N LYS A 83 15.54 -1.87 8.78
CA LYS A 83 16.57 -2.89 8.53
C LYS A 83 17.01 -3.58 9.82
N THR A 84 17.02 -2.87 10.96
CA THR A 84 17.36 -3.49 12.26
C THR A 84 16.24 -4.37 12.81
N ARG A 85 15.01 -4.23 12.33
CA ARG A 85 13.86 -5.07 12.74
C ARG A 85 13.69 -6.35 11.92
N MET A 86 14.24 -6.38 10.69
CA MET A 86 14.16 -7.52 9.75
C MET A 86 15.57 -7.98 9.36
N LEU A 87 16.41 -8.27 10.36
CA LEU A 87 17.84 -8.56 10.14
C LEU A 87 18.06 -9.81 9.30
N ASN A 88 17.41 -10.93 9.61
CA ASN A 88 17.64 -12.17 8.88
C ASN A 88 17.17 -12.07 7.44
N LEU A 89 16.03 -11.42 7.22
CA LEU A 89 15.48 -11.25 5.88
C LEU A 89 16.34 -10.29 5.05
N SER A 90 16.89 -9.25 5.66
CA SER A 90 17.75 -8.27 4.98
C SER A 90 19.08 -8.86 4.46
N TYR A 91 19.52 -9.97 5.03
CA TYR A 91 20.73 -10.70 4.59
C TYR A 91 20.41 -11.90 3.69
N ASP A 92 19.14 -12.23 3.46
CA ASP A 92 18.75 -13.33 2.60
C ASP A 92 18.90 -12.93 1.12
N PRO A 93 19.67 -13.69 0.30
CA PRO A 93 19.87 -13.35 -1.11
C PRO A 93 18.59 -13.41 -1.96
N ASN A 94 17.54 -14.10 -1.48
CA ASN A 94 16.24 -14.16 -2.12
C ASN A 94 15.25 -13.12 -1.58
N ALA A 95 15.72 -12.19 -0.74
CA ALA A 95 14.88 -11.14 -0.20
C ALA A 95 15.40 -9.73 -0.53
N PHE A 96 14.47 -8.80 -0.64
CA PHE A 96 14.74 -7.37 -0.77
C PHE A 96 13.92 -6.62 0.26
N VAL A 97 14.57 -5.95 1.20
CA VAL A 97 13.89 -5.15 2.24
C VAL A 97 14.23 -3.68 2.05
N ARG A 98 13.21 -2.87 1.80
CA ARG A 98 13.37 -1.43 1.59
C ARG A 98 12.39 -0.62 2.42
N PRO A 99 12.86 0.28 3.30
CA PRO A 99 12.04 1.34 3.84
C PRO A 99 11.69 2.33 2.73
N SER A 100 10.41 2.65 2.57
CA SER A 100 9.91 3.63 1.62
C SER A 100 9.49 4.89 2.38
N PRO A 101 10.21 6.02 2.25
CA PRO A 101 9.82 7.25 2.91
C PRO A 101 8.50 7.75 2.33
N SER A 102 7.54 8.06 3.19
CA SER A 102 6.32 8.73 2.78
C SER A 102 6.54 10.24 2.78
N ASN A 103 6.57 10.87 1.61
CA ASN A 103 6.42 12.31 1.54
C ASN A 103 4.99 12.68 1.97
N CYS A 104 4.82 13.65 2.86
CA CYS A 104 3.56 14.02 3.52
C CYS A 104 2.39 14.47 2.61
N SER A 105 2.45 14.35 1.30
CA SER A 105 1.29 14.51 0.44
C SER A 105 0.55 13.19 0.31
N LEU A 106 -0.72 13.14 0.67
CA LEU A 106 -1.58 11.95 0.65
C LEU A 106 -1.53 11.14 -0.67
N GLY A 107 -1.20 11.76 -1.81
CA GLY A 107 -1.03 11.11 -3.10
C GLY A 107 0.37 10.55 -3.36
N GLY A 108 1.43 11.23 -2.89
CA GLY A 108 2.81 10.91 -3.25
C GLY A 108 3.35 9.59 -2.67
N VAL A 109 2.79 9.11 -1.55
CA VAL A 109 3.17 7.81 -0.95
C VAL A 109 2.68 6.64 -1.78
N ALA A 110 1.44 6.71 -2.26
CA ALA A 110 0.83 5.69 -3.08
C ALA A 110 1.55 5.57 -4.44
N GLU A 111 1.88 6.71 -5.07
CA GLU A 111 2.57 6.77 -6.36
C GLU A 111 3.93 6.06 -6.30
N HIS A 112 4.82 6.51 -5.42
CA HIS A 112 6.16 5.91 -5.33
C HIS A 112 6.14 4.45 -4.88
N THR A 113 5.16 4.04 -4.08
CA THR A 113 5.05 2.65 -3.65
C THR A 113 4.57 1.75 -4.78
N SER A 114 3.62 2.20 -5.60
CA SER A 114 3.16 1.48 -6.79
C SER A 114 4.30 1.26 -7.80
N ASP A 115 5.12 2.28 -8.05
CA ASP A 115 6.30 2.18 -8.91
C ASP A 115 7.32 1.16 -8.37
N LEU A 116 7.55 1.18 -7.04
CA LEU A 116 8.45 0.23 -6.39
C LEU A 116 7.92 -1.20 -6.47
N VAL A 117 6.61 -1.40 -6.32
CA VAL A 117 5.98 -2.72 -6.50
C VAL A 117 6.24 -3.23 -7.92
N MET A 118 5.99 -2.41 -8.95
CA MET A 118 6.25 -2.78 -10.35
C MET A 118 7.72 -3.09 -10.60
N LEU A 119 8.65 -2.33 -10.02
CA LEU A 119 10.09 -2.59 -10.13
C LEU A 119 10.50 -3.90 -9.46
N CYS A 120 9.94 -4.22 -8.29
CA CYS A 120 10.17 -5.50 -7.62
C CYS A 120 9.67 -6.67 -8.46
N GLU A 121 8.47 -6.54 -9.02
CA GLU A 121 7.92 -7.54 -9.93
C GLU A 121 8.82 -7.74 -11.16
N ALA A 122 9.29 -6.66 -11.78
CA ALA A 122 10.19 -6.71 -12.93
C ALA A 122 11.56 -7.33 -12.59
N ALA A 123 12.03 -7.13 -11.36
CA ALA A 123 13.24 -7.77 -10.86
C ALA A 123 13.05 -9.27 -10.54
N GLY A 124 11.84 -9.81 -10.74
CA GLY A 124 11.52 -11.23 -10.57
C GLY A 124 11.21 -11.63 -9.12
N TYR A 125 10.77 -10.69 -8.29
CA TYR A 125 10.18 -11.03 -6.98
C TYR A 125 8.75 -11.52 -7.20
N ASP A 126 8.47 -12.74 -6.77
CA ASP A 126 7.16 -13.39 -6.93
C ASP A 126 6.18 -13.08 -5.77
N ILE A 127 6.70 -12.54 -4.66
CA ILE A 127 5.91 -12.07 -3.54
C ILE A 127 6.38 -10.66 -3.15
N VAL A 128 5.46 -9.69 -3.16
CA VAL A 128 5.72 -8.32 -2.72
C VAL A 128 4.86 -8.00 -1.51
N ILE A 129 5.49 -7.80 -0.36
CA ILE A 129 4.84 -7.43 0.90
C ILE A 129 4.94 -5.91 1.06
N VAL A 130 3.80 -5.25 1.24
CA VAL A 130 3.74 -3.81 1.54
C VAL A 130 3.29 -3.65 2.99
N GLU A 131 4.18 -3.18 3.86
CA GLU A 131 3.91 -2.93 5.28
C GLU A 131 3.58 -1.46 5.53
N THR A 132 2.45 -1.16 6.21
CA THR A 132 2.11 0.20 6.67
C THR A 132 2.50 0.42 8.12
N VAL A 133 2.74 1.69 8.51
CA VAL A 133 3.29 2.02 9.83
C VAL A 133 2.26 2.00 10.96
N GLY A 134 1.00 2.26 10.70
CA GLY A 134 0.01 2.37 11.77
C GLY A 134 -1.42 2.48 11.29
N LEU A 135 -2.34 2.80 12.19
CA LEU A 135 -3.74 3.04 11.89
C LEU A 135 -3.92 4.50 11.44
N GLY A 136 -4.41 4.72 10.24
CA GLY A 136 -4.69 6.02 9.65
C GLY A 136 -5.08 5.93 8.18
N GLN A 137 -4.98 7.02 7.44
CA GLN A 137 -5.38 7.08 6.03
C GLN A 137 -4.54 6.17 5.10
N SER A 138 -3.37 5.71 5.53
CA SER A 138 -2.48 4.81 4.78
C SER A 138 -3.04 3.40 4.57
N GLU A 139 -4.02 2.98 5.37
CA GLU A 139 -4.57 1.63 5.29
C GLU A 139 -5.66 1.48 4.22
N VAL A 140 -6.40 2.55 3.97
CA VAL A 140 -7.32 2.60 2.82
C VAL A 140 -6.50 2.64 1.53
N MET A 141 -5.38 3.37 1.53
CA MET A 141 -4.48 3.48 0.37
C MET A 141 -3.79 2.17 0.01
N ILE A 142 -3.52 1.28 0.98
CA ILE A 142 -2.87 0.00 0.69
C ILE A 142 -3.77 -0.89 -0.17
N ASP A 143 -5.08 -0.80 -0.01
CA ASP A 143 -6.06 -1.56 -0.78
C ASP A 143 -5.99 -1.28 -2.29
N ASP A 144 -5.60 -0.04 -2.64
CA ASP A 144 -5.44 0.39 -4.04
C ASP A 144 -4.12 -0.07 -4.68
N MET A 145 -3.23 -0.76 -3.94
CA MET A 145 -1.90 -1.15 -4.44
C MET A 145 -1.63 -2.65 -4.36
N VAL A 146 -2.41 -3.39 -3.56
CA VAL A 146 -2.14 -4.80 -3.28
C VAL A 146 -3.28 -5.72 -3.71
N ASP A 147 -2.97 -7.00 -3.87
CA ASP A 147 -3.95 -8.01 -4.24
C ASP A 147 -4.79 -8.45 -3.04
N MET A 148 -4.18 -8.53 -1.86
CA MET A 148 -4.79 -8.95 -0.61
C MET A 148 -4.39 -8.03 0.54
N VAL A 149 -5.33 -7.66 1.40
CA VAL A 149 -5.08 -6.86 2.61
C VAL A 149 -5.16 -7.75 3.84
N MET A 150 -4.05 -7.85 4.58
CA MET A 150 -3.96 -8.50 5.88
C MET A 150 -4.00 -7.46 6.99
N LEU A 151 -4.97 -7.58 7.89
CA LEU A 151 -5.04 -6.79 9.12
C LEU A 151 -4.40 -7.56 10.27
N LEU A 152 -3.22 -7.12 10.71
CA LEU A 152 -2.51 -7.70 11.84
C LEU A 152 -2.87 -6.98 13.14
N MET A 153 -3.38 -7.72 14.13
CA MET A 153 -3.89 -7.17 15.38
C MET A 153 -3.22 -7.79 16.60
N PRO A 154 -2.97 -7.04 17.69
CA PRO A 154 -2.59 -7.62 18.96
C PRO A 154 -3.80 -8.29 19.64
N PRO A 155 -3.58 -9.22 20.59
CA PRO A 155 -4.66 -9.98 21.25
C PRO A 155 -5.59 -9.11 22.09
N ALA A 156 -5.05 -8.10 22.76
CA ALA A 156 -5.83 -7.15 23.56
C ALA A 156 -5.76 -5.78 22.93
N MET A 157 -6.90 -5.28 22.50
CA MET A 157 -7.04 -3.91 22.02
C MET A 157 -7.96 -3.15 22.98
N GLY A 158 -7.50 -2.00 23.48
CA GLY A 158 -8.31 -1.11 24.30
C GLY A 158 -9.50 -0.50 23.55
N ASP A 159 -10.46 0.04 24.30
CA ASP A 159 -11.71 0.60 23.74
C ASP A 159 -11.50 1.76 22.73
N GLU A 160 -10.40 2.50 22.84
CA GLU A 160 -10.08 3.62 21.93
C GLU A 160 -9.96 3.22 20.46
N LEU A 161 -9.65 1.94 20.18
CA LEU A 161 -9.50 1.42 18.82
C LEU A 161 -10.79 0.81 18.24
N GLN A 162 -11.89 0.76 19.02
CA GLN A 162 -13.15 0.17 18.52
C GLN A 162 -13.80 1.01 17.42
N GLY A 163 -13.66 2.32 17.45
CA GLY A 163 -14.15 3.22 16.39
C GLY A 163 -13.37 3.11 15.07
N VAL A 164 -12.05 2.91 15.17
CA VAL A 164 -11.15 2.74 14.02
C VAL A 164 -11.31 1.35 13.38
N LYS A 165 -11.71 0.35 14.16
CA LYS A 165 -11.89 -1.04 13.71
C LYS A 165 -12.86 -1.20 12.54
N LYS A 166 -13.97 -0.46 12.50
CA LYS A 166 -15.05 -0.73 11.54
C LYS A 166 -14.62 -0.48 10.10
N GLY A 167 -14.02 0.67 9.82
CA GLY A 167 -13.59 1.01 8.46
C GLY A 167 -12.48 0.10 7.93
N ILE A 168 -11.47 -0.20 8.75
CA ILE A 168 -10.33 -1.04 8.36
C ILE A 168 -10.72 -2.50 8.18
N MET A 169 -11.59 -3.02 9.04
CA MET A 169 -12.07 -4.40 8.94
C MET A 169 -12.84 -4.66 7.65
N GLU A 170 -13.51 -3.64 7.11
CA GLU A 170 -14.23 -3.74 5.82
C GLU A 170 -13.28 -3.89 4.62
N HIS A 171 -12.04 -3.42 4.75
CA HIS A 171 -11.00 -3.56 3.72
C HIS A 171 -10.15 -4.83 3.86
N ALA A 172 -10.22 -5.52 5.00
CA ALA A 172 -9.41 -6.70 5.25
C ALA A 172 -9.93 -7.95 4.54
N ASP A 173 -9.04 -8.66 3.86
CA ASP A 173 -9.29 -9.97 3.28
C ASP A 173 -8.95 -11.09 4.28
N ILE A 174 -8.03 -10.82 5.23
CA ILE A 174 -7.69 -11.68 6.37
C ILE A 174 -7.38 -10.84 7.60
N ILE A 175 -7.83 -11.30 8.77
CA ILE A 175 -7.49 -10.74 10.07
C ILE A 175 -6.63 -11.76 10.83
N VAL A 176 -5.44 -11.31 11.24
CA VAL A 176 -4.48 -12.15 11.96
C VAL A 176 -4.25 -11.60 13.36
N ILE A 177 -4.64 -12.35 14.38
CA ILE A 177 -4.34 -12.02 15.78
C ILE A 177 -2.93 -12.52 16.09
N ASN A 178 -1.98 -11.58 16.13
CA ASN A 178 -0.57 -11.86 16.41
C ASN A 178 -0.31 -11.96 17.92
N LYS A 179 0.92 -12.33 18.32
CA LYS A 179 1.36 -12.50 19.71
C LYS A 179 0.55 -13.56 20.47
N ALA A 180 0.11 -14.60 19.78
CA ALA A 180 -0.65 -15.70 20.36
C ALA A 180 0.28 -16.71 21.09
N ASP A 181 1.13 -16.19 21.97
CA ASP A 181 2.12 -16.97 22.74
C ASP A 181 2.14 -16.56 24.21
N GLY A 182 2.73 -17.44 25.04
CA GLY A 182 2.88 -17.20 26.48
C GLY A 182 1.54 -16.83 27.16
N PRO A 183 1.53 -15.83 28.03
CA PRO A 183 0.33 -15.40 28.76
C PRO A 183 -0.79 -14.87 27.84
N LEU A 184 -0.44 -14.42 26.63
CA LEU A 184 -1.38 -13.84 25.67
C LEU A 184 -2.14 -14.90 24.84
N ALA A 185 -1.76 -16.16 24.89
CA ALA A 185 -2.33 -17.22 24.06
C ALA A 185 -3.85 -17.39 24.25
N ALA A 186 -4.32 -17.36 25.50
CA ALA A 186 -5.75 -17.47 25.82
C ALA A 186 -6.54 -16.23 25.36
N ILE A 187 -5.95 -15.04 25.54
CA ILE A 187 -6.54 -13.77 25.11
C ILE A 187 -6.62 -13.73 23.58
N ALA A 188 -5.58 -14.17 22.88
CA ALA A 188 -5.55 -14.27 21.44
C ALA A 188 -6.63 -15.20 20.88
N ALA A 189 -6.87 -16.34 21.55
CA ALA A 189 -7.94 -17.28 21.18
C ALA A 189 -9.33 -16.63 21.31
N ARG A 190 -9.55 -15.87 22.37
CA ARG A 190 -10.79 -15.12 22.59
C ARG A 190 -10.98 -14.04 21.54
N SER A 191 -9.94 -13.23 21.30
CA SER A 191 -9.97 -12.18 20.30
C SER A 191 -10.21 -12.74 18.88
N GLU A 192 -9.62 -13.88 18.53
CA GLU A 192 -9.91 -14.58 17.27
C GLU A 192 -11.40 -14.92 17.15
N ALA A 193 -11.99 -15.52 18.19
CA ALA A 193 -13.41 -15.88 18.18
C ALA A 193 -14.35 -14.68 18.08
N GLU A 194 -14.03 -13.59 18.77
CA GLU A 194 -14.79 -12.33 18.72
C GLU A 194 -14.73 -11.69 17.32
N ASN A 195 -13.53 -11.57 16.74
CA ASN A 195 -13.37 -11.01 15.39
C ASN A 195 -14.01 -11.89 14.32
N ARG A 196 -13.96 -13.24 14.47
CA ARG A 196 -14.65 -14.18 13.56
C ARG A 196 -16.16 -13.96 13.55
N ARG A 197 -16.78 -13.70 14.71
CA ARG A 197 -18.21 -13.36 14.80
C ARG A 197 -18.50 -11.99 14.16
N ALA A 198 -17.65 -10.99 14.38
CA ALA A 198 -17.82 -9.67 13.81
C ALA A 198 -17.77 -9.69 12.27
N VAL A 199 -16.83 -10.43 11.69
CA VAL A 199 -16.67 -10.58 10.24
C VAL A 199 -17.86 -11.31 9.60
N GLN A 200 -18.49 -12.26 10.30
CA GLN A 200 -19.69 -12.95 9.78
C GLN A 200 -20.89 -12.03 9.56
N LEU A 201 -20.92 -10.87 10.23
CA LEU A 201 -21.98 -9.87 10.11
C LEU A 201 -21.70 -8.83 9.01
N GLN A 202 -20.48 -8.84 8.43
CA GLN A 202 -20.09 -7.91 7.39
C GLN A 202 -20.41 -8.44 5.99
N ARG A 203 -20.62 -7.53 5.07
CA ARG A 203 -20.71 -7.89 3.65
C ARG A 203 -19.33 -8.26 3.14
N PRO A 204 -19.17 -9.38 2.40
CA PRO A 204 -17.89 -9.72 1.79
C PRO A 204 -17.43 -8.60 0.87
N LYS A 205 -16.14 -8.25 0.95
CA LYS A 205 -15.49 -7.27 0.07
C LYS A 205 -15.48 -7.75 -1.40
N ALA A 206 -15.31 -9.05 -1.59
CA ALA A 206 -15.35 -9.69 -2.90
C ALA A 206 -16.29 -10.91 -2.88
N PRO A 207 -17.05 -11.17 -3.95
CA PRO A 207 -18.03 -12.26 -3.98
C PRO A 207 -17.42 -13.65 -3.80
N PHE A 208 -16.17 -13.85 -4.24
CA PHE A 208 -15.47 -15.12 -4.20
C PHE A 208 -14.81 -15.41 -2.84
N TRP A 209 -14.64 -14.39 -1.98
CA TRP A 209 -13.87 -14.52 -0.75
C TRP A 209 -14.59 -13.96 0.46
N LYS A 210 -14.59 -14.73 1.54
CA LYS A 210 -15.02 -14.25 2.86
C LYS A 210 -13.79 -14.01 3.71
N CYS A 211 -13.70 -12.84 4.34
CA CYS A 211 -12.61 -12.50 5.23
C CYS A 211 -12.37 -13.61 6.26
N GLN A 212 -11.14 -14.10 6.31
CA GLN A 212 -10.72 -15.16 7.24
C GLN A 212 -10.16 -14.55 8.52
N VAL A 213 -10.33 -15.24 9.65
CA VAL A 213 -9.77 -14.80 10.92
C VAL A 213 -8.96 -15.95 11.53
N THR A 214 -7.69 -15.68 11.82
CA THR A 214 -6.77 -16.64 12.41
C THR A 214 -5.85 -15.98 13.43
N ARG A 215 -5.02 -16.76 14.11
CA ARG A 215 -4.03 -16.25 15.06
C ARG A 215 -2.66 -16.86 14.80
N CYS A 216 -1.61 -16.14 15.17
CA CYS A 216 -0.23 -16.61 15.07
C CYS A 216 0.65 -16.01 16.17
N SER A 217 1.85 -16.53 16.31
CA SER A 217 2.96 -15.86 17.02
C SER A 217 4.10 -15.65 16.05
N ALA A 218 4.28 -14.42 15.61
CA ALA A 218 5.41 -14.03 14.76
C ALA A 218 6.74 -14.25 15.49
N LEU A 219 6.81 -13.93 16.79
CA LEU A 219 8.02 -14.08 17.61
C LEU A 219 8.45 -15.55 17.73
N GLN A 220 7.51 -16.45 17.99
CA GLN A 220 7.80 -17.89 18.11
C GLN A 220 7.68 -18.65 16.78
N LYS A 221 7.40 -17.94 15.66
CA LYS A 221 7.20 -18.51 14.32
C LYS A 221 6.13 -19.61 14.29
N LYS A 222 5.12 -19.51 15.18
CA LYS A 222 4.03 -20.48 15.25
C LYS A 222 2.87 -20.04 14.36
N ARG A 223 2.34 -21.00 13.58
CA ARG A 223 1.19 -20.83 12.69
C ARG A 223 1.40 -19.77 11.57
N ILE A 224 2.66 -19.45 11.23
CA ILE A 224 2.95 -18.56 10.10
C ILE A 224 2.60 -19.27 8.79
N GLN A 225 2.86 -20.58 8.69
CA GLN A 225 2.47 -21.39 7.53
C GLN A 225 0.94 -21.39 7.35
N ASP A 226 0.15 -21.59 8.42
CA ASP A 226 -1.31 -21.56 8.33
C ASP A 226 -1.83 -20.22 7.77
N VAL A 227 -1.21 -19.11 8.18
CA VAL A 227 -1.54 -17.78 7.64
C VAL A 227 -1.20 -17.68 6.15
N TRP A 228 -0.03 -18.19 5.76
CA TRP A 228 0.38 -18.19 4.36
C TRP A 228 -0.53 -19.07 3.49
N ASP A 229 -0.93 -20.24 3.99
CA ASP A 229 -1.84 -21.14 3.27
C ASP A 229 -3.17 -20.45 2.93
N ILE A 230 -3.69 -19.64 3.85
CA ILE A 230 -4.88 -18.80 3.60
C ILE A 230 -4.61 -17.76 2.50
N CYS A 231 -3.44 -17.11 2.54
CA CYS A 231 -3.06 -16.13 1.50
C CYS A 231 -2.91 -16.80 0.12
N ALA A 232 -2.28 -17.96 0.08
CA ALA A 232 -2.11 -18.74 -1.15
C ALA A 232 -3.45 -19.21 -1.72
N GLN A 233 -4.38 -19.64 -0.85
CA GLN A 233 -5.74 -19.99 -1.26
C GLN A 233 -6.47 -18.79 -1.85
N PHE A 234 -6.42 -17.62 -1.19
CA PHE A 234 -7.00 -16.39 -1.71
C PHE A 234 -6.49 -16.09 -3.13
N ASN A 235 -5.16 -16.10 -3.31
CA ASN A 235 -4.55 -15.82 -4.61
C ASN A 235 -5.04 -16.80 -5.69
N LYS A 236 -5.09 -18.09 -5.37
CA LYS A 236 -5.58 -19.12 -6.28
C LYS A 236 -7.05 -18.90 -6.68
N GLU A 237 -7.92 -18.59 -5.72
CA GLU A 237 -9.35 -18.35 -5.99
C GLU A 237 -9.57 -17.06 -6.77
N ALA A 238 -8.83 -15.98 -6.42
CA ALA A 238 -8.91 -14.70 -7.12
C ALA A 238 -8.45 -14.79 -8.59
N LEU A 239 -7.41 -15.59 -8.86
CA LEU A 239 -6.96 -15.88 -10.23
C LEU A 239 -8.01 -16.69 -10.98
N ALA A 240 -8.51 -17.78 -10.40
CA ALA A 240 -9.46 -18.67 -11.05
C ALA A 240 -10.76 -17.98 -11.46
N CYS A 241 -11.22 -16.97 -10.71
CA CYS A 241 -12.44 -16.22 -11.02
C CYS A 241 -12.21 -14.90 -11.80
N GLY A 242 -10.95 -14.55 -12.16
CA GLY A 242 -10.60 -13.33 -12.89
C GLY A 242 -10.67 -12.05 -12.02
N SER A 243 -10.98 -12.17 -10.74
CA SER A 243 -11.12 -11.00 -9.84
C SER A 243 -9.80 -10.26 -9.61
N LEU A 244 -8.67 -10.97 -9.66
CA LEU A 244 -7.37 -10.37 -9.50
C LEU A 244 -7.02 -9.44 -10.68
N GLU A 245 -7.28 -9.87 -11.89
CA GLU A 245 -7.09 -9.07 -13.10
C GLU A 245 -7.95 -7.79 -13.04
N GLN A 246 -9.25 -7.96 -12.75
CA GLN A 246 -10.17 -6.82 -12.66
C GLN A 246 -9.76 -5.84 -11.56
N ARG A 247 -9.30 -6.34 -10.40
CA ARG A 247 -8.79 -5.53 -9.31
C ARG A 247 -7.60 -4.68 -9.76
N ARG A 248 -6.60 -5.28 -10.43
CA ARG A 248 -5.43 -4.57 -10.93
C ARG A 248 -5.75 -3.55 -12.01
N ILE A 249 -6.71 -3.83 -12.89
CA ILE A 249 -7.22 -2.85 -13.87
C ILE A 249 -7.81 -1.63 -13.15
N ASN A 250 -8.63 -1.84 -12.12
CA ASN A 250 -9.23 -0.76 -11.36
C ASN A 250 -8.17 0.05 -10.59
N GLN A 251 -7.19 -0.64 -9.97
CA GLN A 251 -6.05 0.01 -9.28
C GLN A 251 -5.24 0.88 -10.24
N ASN A 252 -4.90 0.38 -11.42
CA ASN A 252 -4.18 1.15 -12.44
C ASN A 252 -4.98 2.38 -12.90
N SER A 253 -6.30 2.26 -13.07
CA SER A 253 -7.15 3.40 -13.41
C SER A 253 -7.16 4.45 -12.31
N THR A 254 -7.29 4.04 -11.03
CA THR A 254 -7.23 4.95 -9.88
C THR A 254 -5.88 5.64 -9.78
N ALA A 255 -4.78 4.88 -9.94
CA ALA A 255 -3.42 5.42 -9.93
C ALA A 255 -3.19 6.44 -11.06
N MET A 256 -3.68 6.16 -12.28
CA MET A 256 -3.59 7.09 -13.41
C MET A 256 -4.25 8.44 -13.11
N TRP A 257 -5.45 8.42 -12.53
CA TRP A 257 -6.14 9.67 -12.16
C TRP A 257 -5.44 10.40 -11.03
N SER A 258 -4.92 9.69 -10.02
CA SER A 258 -4.14 10.27 -8.94
C SER A 258 -2.86 10.93 -9.46
N GLN A 259 -2.16 10.28 -10.38
CA GLN A 259 -0.96 10.80 -11.03
C GLN A 259 -1.26 12.07 -11.84
N LEU A 260 -2.34 12.09 -12.62
CA LEU A 260 -2.77 13.28 -13.34
C LEU A 260 -3.01 14.47 -12.38
N ILE A 261 -3.75 14.24 -11.31
CA ILE A 261 -4.06 15.28 -10.31
C ILE A 261 -2.77 15.80 -9.66
N SER A 262 -1.85 14.89 -9.30
CA SER A 262 -0.57 15.21 -8.68
C SER A 262 0.31 16.06 -9.62
N GLN A 263 0.41 15.67 -10.89
CA GLN A 263 1.17 16.40 -11.91
C GLN A 263 0.60 17.80 -12.17
N VAL A 264 -0.73 17.91 -12.29
CA VAL A 264 -1.39 19.23 -12.46
C VAL A 264 -1.14 20.11 -11.23
N ALA A 265 -1.30 19.58 -10.02
CA ALA A 265 -1.05 20.33 -8.78
C ALA A 265 0.42 20.77 -8.67
N ALA A 266 1.37 19.91 -9.02
CA ALA A 266 2.79 20.24 -9.04
C ALA A 266 3.12 21.31 -10.09
N SER A 267 2.50 21.26 -11.26
CA SER A 267 2.67 22.26 -12.32
C SER A 267 2.10 23.62 -11.89
N CYS A 268 0.90 23.64 -11.30
CA CYS A 268 0.32 24.85 -10.71
C CYS A 268 1.23 25.49 -9.66
N LYS A 269 1.77 24.68 -8.73
CA LYS A 269 2.67 25.17 -7.66
C LYS A 269 4.02 25.70 -8.16
N ARG A 270 4.45 25.33 -9.36
CA ARG A 270 5.68 25.84 -9.99
C ARG A 270 5.44 27.02 -10.92
N ASN A 271 4.21 27.30 -11.30
CA ASN A 271 3.85 28.38 -12.21
C ASN A 271 3.93 29.75 -11.50
N SER A 272 4.75 30.64 -12.02
CA SER A 272 4.99 31.96 -11.39
C SER A 272 3.73 32.81 -11.28
N ALA A 273 2.88 32.84 -12.32
CA ALA A 273 1.63 33.59 -12.31
C ALA A 273 0.67 33.09 -11.24
N VAL A 274 0.60 31.77 -11.04
CA VAL A 274 -0.19 31.12 -9.97
C VAL A 274 0.36 31.46 -8.59
N ILE A 275 1.69 31.40 -8.41
CA ILE A 275 2.35 31.71 -7.12
C ILE A 275 2.07 33.16 -6.71
N ASP A 276 2.18 34.13 -7.63
CA ASP A 276 1.99 35.54 -7.32
C ASP A 276 0.50 35.84 -7.04
N LEU A 277 -0.40 35.24 -7.79
CA LEU A 277 -1.84 35.35 -7.52
C LEU A 277 -2.19 34.73 -6.16
N ALA A 278 -1.61 33.58 -5.80
CA ALA A 278 -1.86 32.92 -4.52
C ALA A 278 -1.54 33.83 -3.33
N LYS A 279 -0.39 34.53 -3.34
CA LYS A 279 -0.03 35.51 -2.29
C LYS A 279 -1.08 36.63 -2.13
N THR A 280 -1.63 37.10 -3.26
CA THR A 280 -2.69 38.12 -3.27
C THR A 280 -3.98 37.57 -2.67
N LEU A 281 -4.39 36.39 -3.11
CA LEU A 281 -5.62 35.75 -2.64
C LEU A 281 -5.55 35.36 -1.16
N ASP A 282 -4.39 34.96 -0.66
CA ASP A 282 -4.18 34.68 0.78
C ASP A 282 -4.49 35.92 1.63
N THR A 283 -4.10 37.11 1.17
CA THR A 283 -4.38 38.36 1.86
C THR A 283 -5.88 38.68 1.84
N VAL A 284 -6.53 38.46 0.68
CA VAL A 284 -8.00 38.68 0.53
C VAL A 284 -8.78 37.72 1.41
N MET A 285 -8.36 36.44 1.48
CA MET A 285 -9.01 35.42 2.32
C MET A 285 -8.85 35.74 3.81
N LYS A 286 -7.66 36.18 4.25
CA LYS A 286 -7.43 36.60 5.66
C LYS A 286 -8.36 37.74 6.08
N ASN A 287 -8.72 38.63 5.16
CA ASN A 287 -9.63 39.75 5.40
C ASN A 287 -11.12 39.37 5.20
N GLY A 288 -11.45 38.10 5.01
CA GLY A 288 -12.82 37.63 4.81
C GLY A 288 -13.44 37.99 3.45
N GLY A 289 -12.64 38.52 2.51
CA GLY A 289 -13.12 39.00 1.19
C GLY A 289 -13.40 37.89 0.17
N MET A 290 -12.97 36.63 0.46
CA MET A 290 -13.14 35.53 -0.49
C MET A 290 -13.14 34.17 0.23
N THR A 291 -13.88 33.21 -0.34
CA THR A 291 -13.84 31.81 0.13
C THR A 291 -12.68 31.05 -0.52
N HIS A 292 -12.10 30.06 0.19
CA HIS A 292 -11.07 29.18 -0.32
C HIS A 292 -11.48 28.47 -1.63
N ARG A 293 -12.77 28.11 -1.79
CA ARG A 293 -13.31 27.50 -3.02
C ARG A 293 -13.23 28.44 -4.22
N ARG A 294 -13.51 29.74 -4.03
CA ARG A 294 -13.40 30.75 -5.07
C ARG A 294 -11.93 31.01 -5.41
N ALA A 295 -11.09 31.17 -4.38
CA ALA A 295 -9.65 31.34 -4.57
C ALA A 295 -9.03 30.19 -5.37
N GLY A 296 -9.34 28.93 -5.06
CA GLY A 296 -8.86 27.77 -5.82
C GLY A 296 -9.29 27.79 -7.29
N ARG A 297 -10.50 28.26 -7.60
CA ARG A 297 -10.97 28.43 -8.98
C ARG A 297 -10.17 29.51 -9.72
N GLU A 298 -9.94 30.65 -9.10
CA GLU A 298 -9.16 31.74 -9.69
C GLU A 298 -7.70 31.34 -9.96
N LEU A 299 -7.09 30.52 -9.08
CA LEU A 299 -5.76 29.95 -9.33
C LEU A 299 -5.75 28.99 -10.52
N MET A 300 -6.76 28.15 -10.67
CA MET A 300 -6.89 27.25 -11.82
C MET A 300 -7.08 28.03 -13.12
N ASP A 301 -7.94 29.05 -13.12
CA ASP A 301 -8.17 29.88 -14.28
C ASP A 301 -6.89 30.65 -14.72
N ALA A 302 -6.09 31.12 -13.76
CA ALA A 302 -4.80 31.75 -14.02
C ALA A 302 -3.81 30.76 -14.62
N PHE A 303 -3.73 29.53 -14.08
CA PHE A 303 -2.87 28.48 -14.62
C PHE A 303 -3.21 28.13 -16.07
N VAL A 304 -4.49 27.90 -16.37
CA VAL A 304 -4.94 27.55 -17.71
C VAL A 304 -4.64 28.68 -18.71
N LYS A 305 -4.85 29.95 -18.32
CA LYS A 305 -4.55 31.09 -19.17
C LYS A 305 -3.05 31.22 -19.48
N ASP A 306 -2.19 31.05 -18.47
CA ASP A 306 -0.75 31.15 -18.66
C ASP A 306 -0.22 29.99 -19.52
N GLU A 307 -0.65 28.75 -19.30
CA GLU A 307 -0.25 27.60 -20.11
C GLU A 307 -0.74 27.75 -21.57
N TYR A 308 -1.97 28.23 -21.78
CA TYR A 308 -2.48 28.50 -23.11
C TYR A 308 -1.66 29.59 -23.85
N ALA A 309 -1.28 30.65 -23.13
CA ALA A 309 -0.40 31.67 -23.69
C ALA A 309 0.99 31.14 -24.07
N ARG A 310 1.57 30.27 -23.24
CA ARG A 310 2.88 29.62 -23.51
C ARG A 310 2.83 28.69 -24.72
N LEU A 311 1.74 27.96 -24.91
CA LEU A 311 1.57 27.02 -26.03
C LEU A 311 1.44 27.79 -27.36
N ASN A 312 0.80 28.96 -27.35
CA ASN A 312 0.62 29.81 -28.55
C ASN A 312 1.81 30.70 -28.86
N ALA A 313 2.78 30.84 -27.95
CA ALA A 313 4.01 31.60 -28.16
C ALA A 313 5.17 30.78 -28.76
N LYS A 314 4.99 29.45 -28.89
CA LYS A 314 5.90 28.53 -29.61
C LYS A 314 5.45 28.30 -31.03
#